data_909d83246bd8a6554aaf5037628ecd37
#
_entry.id   909d83246bd8a6554aaf5037628ecd37
#
_cell.length_a   1.000
_cell.length_b   1.000
_cell.length_c   1.000
_cell.angle_alpha   90.00
_cell.angle_beta   90.00
_cell.angle_gamma   90.00
#
_symmetry.space_group_name_H-M   'P 1'
#
loop_
_entity.id
_entity.type
_entity.pdbx_description
1 polymer ?
#
loop_
_entity_poly.entity_id
_entity_poly.type
_entity_poly.pdbx_seq_one_letter_code
_entity_poly.pdbx_strand_id
1 'polypeptide(L)'
;FSRQRTRLVAEMNRSEIERLLARLTPREQEVMARVVAGQHNRDIAAELGISPRTVEVHKARMMDKLGVSNVADLVRLNLELPS
;
A
#
# COMPACT_ATOMS: atom_id res chain seq x y z
N PHE A 1 18.39 0.73 9.62
CA PHE A 1 17.81 1.71 8.89
C PHE A 1 17.64 1.34 7.42
N SER A 2 18.00 2.08 6.48
CA SER A 2 17.62 1.83 5.10
C SER A 2 17.88 0.39 4.63
N ARG A 3 18.81 -0.28 5.24
CA ARG A 3 19.14 -1.63 4.86
C ARG A 3 17.96 -2.59 4.95
N GLN A 4 17.11 -2.40 5.94
CA GLN A 4 15.94 -3.25 6.09
C GLN A 4 14.93 -3.04 4.98
N ARG A 5 14.94 -1.85 4.41
CA ARG A 5 14.02 -1.51 3.34
C ARG A 5 14.44 -2.08 2.00
N THR A 6 15.67 -2.57 1.91
CA THR A 6 16.11 -3.17 0.66
C THR A 6 15.69 -4.62 0.54
N ARG A 7 15.10 -5.18 1.61
CA ARG A 7 14.61 -6.54 1.54
C ARG A 7 13.50 -6.62 0.50
N LEU A 8 13.64 -7.53 -0.44
CA LEU A 8 12.67 -7.68 -1.52
C LEU A 8 11.38 -8.29 -0.99
N VAL A 9 10.27 -7.83 -1.54
CA VAL A 9 8.96 -8.36 -1.16
C VAL A 9 8.92 -9.88 -1.36
N ALA A 10 9.54 -10.38 -2.43
CA ALA A 10 9.56 -11.81 -2.72
C ALA A 10 10.27 -12.63 -1.65
N GLU A 11 11.09 -11.98 -0.81
CA GLU A 11 11.81 -12.66 0.25
C GLU A 11 11.02 -12.71 1.56
N MET A 12 9.89 -12.04 1.59
CA MET A 12 9.08 -11.97 2.80
C MET A 12 8.12 -13.16 2.84
N ASN A 13 7.93 -13.70 4.03
CA ASN A 13 6.94 -14.74 4.19
C ASN A 13 5.56 -14.13 4.46
N ARG A 14 4.56 -14.99 4.43
CA ARG A 14 3.17 -14.59 4.58
C ARG A 14 2.91 -13.86 5.91
N SER A 15 3.49 -14.34 7.00
CA SER A 15 3.29 -13.73 8.30
C SER A 15 3.84 -12.32 8.36
N GLU A 16 4.98 -12.09 7.72
CA GLU A 16 5.56 -10.76 7.68
C GLU A 16 4.68 -9.79 6.90
N ILE A 17 4.15 -10.26 5.79
CA ILE A 17 3.28 -9.44 4.95
C ILE A 17 2.01 -9.10 5.72
N GLU A 18 1.41 -10.08 6.38
CA GLU A 18 0.19 -9.85 7.15
C GLU A 18 0.43 -8.84 8.27
N ARG A 19 1.57 -8.90 8.92
CA ARG A 19 1.90 -7.94 9.97
C ARG A 19 2.07 -6.53 9.43
N LEU A 20 2.66 -6.40 8.25
CA LEU A 20 2.79 -5.10 7.61
C LEU A 20 1.41 -4.51 7.29
N LEU A 21 0.54 -5.33 6.73
CA LEU A 21 -0.79 -4.87 6.35
C LEU A 21 -1.63 -4.50 7.56
N ALA A 22 -1.41 -5.20 8.69
CA ALA A 22 -2.14 -4.89 9.92
C ALA A 22 -1.77 -3.52 10.49
N ARG A 23 -0.67 -2.92 10.03
CA ARG A 23 -0.27 -1.59 10.46
C ARG A 23 -1.03 -0.49 9.75
N LEU A 24 -1.73 -0.82 8.69
CA LEU A 24 -2.49 0.16 7.92
C LEU A 24 -3.81 0.46 8.60
N THR A 25 -4.22 1.73 8.56
CA THR A 25 -5.56 2.11 9.00
C THR A 25 -6.57 1.59 8.00
N PRO A 26 -7.87 1.49 8.37
CA PRO A 26 -8.89 1.08 7.42
C PRO A 26 -8.91 1.93 6.16
N ARG A 27 -8.71 3.24 6.30
CA ARG A 27 -8.69 4.13 5.13
C ARG A 27 -7.49 3.85 4.24
N GLU A 28 -6.33 3.58 4.84
CA GLU A 28 -5.15 3.23 4.08
C GLU A 28 -5.33 1.92 3.34
N GLN A 29 -6.01 0.95 3.95
CA GLN A 29 -6.31 -0.31 3.29
C GLN A 29 -7.24 -0.10 2.10
N GLU A 30 -8.23 0.79 2.23
CA GLU A 30 -9.11 1.13 1.13
C GLU A 30 -8.36 1.77 -0.02
N VAL A 31 -7.44 2.68 0.30
CA VAL A 31 -6.62 3.34 -0.72
C VAL A 31 -5.73 2.31 -1.41
N MET A 32 -5.12 1.42 -0.64
CA MET A 32 -4.26 0.38 -1.20
C MET A 32 -5.00 -0.47 -2.23
N ALA A 33 -6.20 -0.92 -1.88
CA ALA A 33 -6.98 -1.78 -2.76
C ALA A 33 -7.24 -1.09 -4.10
N ARG A 34 -7.51 0.21 -4.07
CA ARG A 34 -7.81 0.95 -5.27
C ARG A 34 -6.57 1.27 -6.09
N VAL A 35 -5.46 1.53 -5.41
CA VAL A 35 -4.20 1.78 -6.10
C VAL A 35 -3.75 0.54 -6.85
N VAL A 36 -3.82 -0.63 -6.24
CA VAL A 36 -3.41 -1.87 -6.91
C VAL A 36 -4.37 -2.25 -8.02
N ALA A 37 -5.62 -1.76 -7.97
CA ALA A 37 -6.59 -1.95 -9.04
C ALA A 37 -6.34 -1.01 -10.22
N GLY A 38 -5.38 -0.09 -10.10
CA GLY A 38 -5.01 0.81 -11.19
C GLY A 38 -5.80 2.11 -11.22
N GLN A 39 -6.53 2.43 -10.17
CA GLN A 39 -7.30 3.67 -10.15
C GLN A 39 -6.39 4.89 -9.94
N HIS A 40 -6.77 5.99 -10.54
CA HIS A 40 -6.07 7.26 -10.35
C HIS A 40 -6.54 7.94 -9.07
N ASN A 41 -5.69 8.81 -8.52
CA ASN A 41 -6.00 9.50 -7.27
C ASN A 41 -7.36 10.21 -7.32
N ARG A 42 -7.69 10.79 -8.46
CA ARG A 42 -8.96 11.51 -8.63
C ARG A 42 -10.15 10.57 -8.46
N ASP A 43 -10.06 9.39 -9.02
CA ASP A 43 -11.15 8.41 -8.94
C ASP A 43 -11.27 7.84 -7.54
N ILE A 44 -10.14 7.58 -6.90
CA ILE A 44 -10.13 7.11 -5.51
C ILE A 44 -10.77 8.16 -4.61
N ALA A 45 -10.40 9.43 -4.82
CA ALA A 45 -10.93 10.53 -4.03
C ALA A 45 -12.45 10.61 -4.16
N ALA A 46 -12.95 10.47 -5.38
CA ALA A 46 -14.39 10.53 -5.63
C ALA A 46 -15.11 9.39 -4.92
N GLU A 47 -14.57 8.19 -4.97
CA GLU A 47 -15.20 7.03 -4.34
C GLU A 47 -15.19 7.12 -2.82
N LEU A 48 -14.13 7.66 -2.26
CA LEU A 48 -13.99 7.74 -0.81
C LEU A 48 -14.54 9.04 -0.21
N GLY A 49 -14.94 9.97 -1.06
CA GLY A 49 -15.48 11.25 -0.59
C GLY A 49 -14.44 12.15 0.04
N ILE A 50 -13.22 12.11 -0.45
CA ILE A 50 -12.11 12.93 0.04
C ILE A 50 -11.45 13.62 -1.15
N SER A 51 -10.51 14.53 -0.88
CA SER A 51 -9.80 15.23 -1.94
C SER A 51 -8.67 14.37 -2.51
N PRO A 52 -8.28 14.60 -3.77
CA PRO A 52 -7.12 13.90 -4.33
C PRO A 52 -5.85 14.13 -3.50
N ARG A 53 -5.70 15.30 -2.90
CA ARG A 53 -4.56 15.58 -2.04
C ARG A 53 -4.55 14.66 -0.83
N THR A 54 -5.74 14.43 -0.25
CA THR A 54 -5.85 13.53 0.90
C THR A 54 -5.51 12.11 0.49
N VAL A 55 -5.89 11.70 -0.72
CA VAL A 55 -5.51 10.40 -1.24
C VAL A 55 -3.99 10.28 -1.30
N GLU A 56 -3.32 11.33 -1.78
CA GLU A 56 -1.86 11.32 -1.85
C GLU A 56 -1.22 11.15 -0.48
N VAL A 57 -1.79 11.82 0.53
CA VAL A 57 -1.28 11.71 1.89
C VAL A 57 -1.43 10.29 2.42
N HIS A 58 -2.62 9.70 2.24
CA HIS A 58 -2.86 8.32 2.69
C HIS A 58 -1.96 7.36 1.96
N LYS A 59 -1.79 7.57 0.65
CA LYS A 59 -0.95 6.71 -0.17
C LYS A 59 0.51 6.76 0.29
N ALA A 60 1.01 7.97 0.56
CA ALA A 60 2.39 8.13 1.01
C ALA A 60 2.60 7.44 2.36
N ARG A 61 1.67 7.62 3.29
CA ARG A 61 1.77 7.00 4.61
C ARG A 61 1.72 5.49 4.52
N MET A 62 0.81 4.97 3.69
CA MET A 62 0.66 3.55 3.47
C MET A 62 1.94 2.95 2.92
N MET A 63 2.51 3.56 1.89
CA MET A 63 3.72 3.06 1.28
C MET A 63 4.91 3.11 2.24
N ASP A 64 4.97 4.16 3.06
CA ASP A 64 6.02 4.27 4.06
C ASP A 64 5.91 3.16 5.10
N LYS A 65 4.70 2.89 5.58
CA LYS A 65 4.48 1.81 6.56
C LYS A 65 4.85 0.46 6.00
N LEU A 66 4.58 0.24 4.72
CA LEU A 66 4.87 -1.03 4.06
C LEU A 66 6.32 -1.15 3.60
N GLY A 67 7.05 -0.04 3.61
CA GLY A 67 8.44 -0.06 3.19
C GLY A 67 8.62 -0.19 1.69
N VAL A 68 7.61 0.19 0.91
CA VAL A 68 7.70 0.14 -0.56
C VAL A 68 7.87 1.57 -1.08
N SER A 69 8.59 1.70 -2.20
CA SER A 69 8.90 3.01 -2.74
C SER A 69 8.21 3.31 -4.06
N ASN A 70 7.49 2.34 -4.61
CA ASN A 70 6.76 2.56 -5.86
C ASN A 70 5.56 1.64 -5.94
N VAL A 71 4.67 1.94 -6.89
CA VAL A 71 3.42 1.18 -7.05
C VAL A 71 3.68 -0.26 -7.49
N ALA A 72 4.72 -0.48 -8.27
CA ALA A 72 5.05 -1.84 -8.72
C ALA A 72 5.34 -2.75 -7.54
N ASP A 73 6.09 -2.25 -6.55
CA ASP A 73 6.38 -3.02 -5.35
C ASP A 73 5.11 -3.24 -4.52
N LEU A 74 4.22 -2.25 -4.50
CA LEU A 74 2.95 -2.37 -3.80
C LEU A 74 2.10 -3.47 -4.42
N VAL A 75 2.02 -3.50 -5.74
CA VAL A 75 1.26 -4.53 -6.46
C VAL A 75 1.86 -5.90 -6.19
N ARG A 76 3.18 -6.00 -6.18
CA ARG A 76 3.87 -7.25 -5.90
C ARG A 76 3.55 -7.75 -4.49
N LEU A 77 3.55 -6.84 -3.51
CA LEU A 77 3.19 -7.18 -2.15
C LEU A 77 1.76 -7.72 -2.08
N ASN A 78 0.84 -7.07 -2.80
CA ASN A 78 -0.55 -7.49 -2.83
C ASN A 78 -0.70 -8.90 -3.43
N LEU A 79 0.12 -9.24 -4.43
CA LEU A 79 0.05 -10.56 -5.07
C LEU A 79 0.54 -11.68 -4.15
N GLU A 80 1.35 -11.34 -3.14
CA GLU A 80 1.83 -12.32 -2.18
C GLU A 80 0.81 -12.63 -1.10
N LEU A 81 -0.31 -11.90 -1.08
CA LEU A 81 -1.33 -12.12 -0.08
C LEU A 81 -2.18 -13.34 -0.47
N PRO A 82 -2.62 -14.10 0.53
CA PRO A 82 -3.60 -15.15 0.27
C PRO A 82 -4.92 -14.51 -0.13
N SER A 83 -5.57 -15.10 -1.08
CA SER A 83 -6.88 -14.62 -1.50
C SER A 83 -7.93 -14.88 -0.45
#